data_38979857efe71e0a4a06ae31ecf0e042
#
_entry.id   38979857efe71e0a4a06ae31ecf0e042
#
_cell.length_a   1.000
_cell.length_b   1.000
_cell.length_c   1.000
_cell.angle_alpha   90.00
_cell.angle_beta   90.00
_cell.angle_gamma   90.00
#
_symmetry.space_group_name_H-M   'P 1'
#
loop_
_entity.id
_entity.type
_entity.pdbx_description
1 polymer ?
#
loop_
_entity_poly.entity_id
_entity_poly.type
_entity_poly.pdbx_seq_one_letter_code
_entity_poly.pdbx_strand_id
1 'polypeptide(L)'
;MVLFYASCNSHQSSKGTEKDIIAEFDGEAIYASEINTIIKQELYDELCRIHNIKKEALEQLINVKLLQKEANKKQLTYQQYIDEYTDAKIKKTGTDSLLKRYNINSITEFRGKSAYSVPIGSPTGKVTRLFHLKGAIVNELLDSLKRNKKILQYLYPPKSPSIDLNSLHTYYRGNLQSKVSMIIISDFDCDACINAHSLYDSI
;
A
#
# COMPACT_ATOMS: atom_id res chain seq x y z
N MET A 1 9.61 -5.67 51.87
CA MET A 1 9.75 -5.64 50.42
C MET A 1 8.35 -5.60 49.85
N VAL A 2 7.87 -4.39 49.53
CA VAL A 2 6.49 -4.16 49.06
C VAL A 2 6.57 -3.99 47.53
N LEU A 3 5.98 -4.95 46.83
CA LEU A 3 5.88 -4.90 45.35
C LEU A 3 4.64 -4.08 44.96
N PHE A 4 4.88 -2.90 44.39
CA PHE A 4 3.83 -2.12 43.73
C PHE A 4 3.58 -2.68 42.34
N TYR A 5 2.44 -3.29 42.10
CA TYR A 5 1.93 -3.59 40.79
C TYR A 5 1.29 -2.30 40.22
N ALA A 6 1.96 -1.65 39.28
CA ALA A 6 1.34 -0.64 38.47
C ALA A 6 0.45 -1.33 37.43
N SER A 7 -0.86 -1.32 37.67
CA SER A 7 -1.87 -1.72 36.70
C SER A 7 -1.94 -0.63 35.65
N CYS A 8 -1.38 -0.87 34.46
CA CYS A 8 -1.71 -0.07 33.26
C CYS A 8 -3.16 -0.37 32.90
N ASN A 9 -4.07 0.51 33.33
CA ASN A 9 -5.41 0.55 32.74
C ASN A 9 -5.26 0.86 31.25
N SER A 10 -5.50 -0.14 30.41
CA SER A 10 -5.71 0.06 29.00
C SER A 10 -6.94 0.97 28.84
N HIS A 11 -6.72 2.24 28.57
CA HIS A 11 -7.77 3.12 28.09
C HIS A 11 -8.31 2.48 26.81
N GLN A 12 -9.44 1.81 26.91
CA GLN A 12 -10.29 1.53 25.77
C GLN A 12 -10.59 2.89 25.13
N SER A 13 -10.06 3.11 23.92
CA SER A 13 -10.44 4.21 23.08
C SER A 13 -11.96 4.12 22.87
N SER A 14 -12.72 4.81 23.73
CA SER A 14 -14.12 5.09 23.46
C SER A 14 -14.18 5.80 22.14
N LYS A 15 -15.02 5.34 21.22
CA LYS A 15 -15.38 6.09 20.01
C LYS A 15 -16.01 7.39 20.53
N GLY A 16 -15.22 8.47 20.58
CA GLY A 16 -15.71 9.78 20.94
C GLY A 16 -16.93 10.11 20.07
N THR A 17 -18.05 10.41 20.67
CA THR A 17 -19.22 10.84 19.91
C THR A 17 -18.98 12.27 19.45
N GLU A 18 -19.64 12.69 18.35
CA GLU A 18 -19.54 14.08 17.84
C GLU A 18 -19.91 15.14 18.90
N LYS A 19 -20.53 14.71 20.01
CA LYS A 19 -20.99 15.56 21.11
C LYS A 19 -20.07 15.55 22.34
N ASP A 20 -18.90 14.87 22.27
CA ASP A 20 -17.99 14.84 23.42
C ASP A 20 -17.32 16.22 23.58
N ILE A 21 -17.51 16.83 24.77
CA ILE A 21 -16.80 18.05 25.16
C ILE A 21 -15.33 17.66 25.40
N ILE A 22 -14.41 18.34 24.71
CA ILE A 22 -12.97 18.10 24.83
C ILE A 22 -12.23 19.22 25.54
N ALA A 23 -12.84 20.40 25.64
CA ALA A 23 -12.34 21.53 26.40
C ALA A 23 -13.49 22.50 26.76
N GLU A 24 -13.23 23.34 27.75
CA GLU A 24 -14.08 24.48 28.07
C GLU A 24 -13.22 25.75 28.21
N PHE A 25 -13.70 26.84 27.68
CA PHE A 25 -13.06 28.16 27.80
C PHE A 25 -14.11 29.23 28.10
N ASP A 26 -13.96 29.94 29.20
CA ASP A 26 -14.88 30.98 29.67
C ASP A 26 -16.37 30.55 29.72
N GLY A 27 -16.61 29.26 30.04
CA GLY A 27 -17.94 28.65 30.09
C GLY A 27 -18.49 28.19 28.74
N GLU A 28 -17.75 28.34 27.67
CA GLU A 28 -18.07 27.79 26.35
C GLU A 28 -17.41 26.42 26.16
N ALA A 29 -18.20 25.42 25.75
CA ALA A 29 -17.71 24.08 25.49
C ALA A 29 -17.16 23.97 24.08
N ILE A 30 -15.99 23.33 23.94
CA ILE A 30 -15.40 22.92 22.65
C ILE A 30 -15.66 21.44 22.45
N TYR A 31 -16.24 21.09 21.34
CA TYR A 31 -16.63 19.71 21.01
C TYR A 31 -15.62 19.01 20.08
N ALA A 32 -15.54 17.70 20.19
CA ALA A 32 -14.71 16.87 19.30
C ALA A 32 -15.05 17.08 17.81
N SER A 33 -16.31 17.31 17.48
CA SER A 33 -16.76 17.60 16.11
C SER A 33 -16.14 18.86 15.52
N GLU A 34 -15.87 19.89 16.33
CA GLU A 34 -15.25 21.12 15.88
C GLU A 34 -13.79 20.88 15.45
N ILE A 35 -13.02 20.18 16.31
CA ILE A 35 -11.66 19.77 15.97
C ILE A 35 -11.65 18.89 14.73
N ASN A 36 -12.53 17.87 14.68
CA ASN A 36 -12.61 16.97 13.52
C ASN A 36 -12.93 17.72 12.21
N THR A 37 -13.68 18.82 12.29
CA THR A 37 -13.97 19.66 11.14
C THR A 37 -12.73 20.42 10.66
N ILE A 38 -11.92 20.93 11.60
CA ILE A 38 -10.71 21.69 11.31
C ILE A 38 -9.65 20.77 10.67
N ILE A 39 -9.42 19.58 11.25
CA ILE A 39 -8.38 18.65 10.84
C ILE A 39 -8.86 17.52 9.92
N LYS A 40 -10.04 17.69 9.30
CA LYS A 40 -10.68 16.59 8.53
C LYS A 40 -9.82 16.01 7.42
N GLN A 41 -9.01 16.85 6.77
CA GLN A 41 -8.13 16.42 5.70
C GLN A 41 -6.92 15.66 6.25
N GLU A 42 -6.26 16.20 7.25
CA GLU A 42 -5.11 15.58 7.92
C GLU A 42 -5.51 14.22 8.52
N LEU A 43 -6.69 14.17 9.15
CA LEU A 43 -7.20 12.91 9.69
C LEU A 43 -7.47 11.89 8.59
N TYR A 44 -8.02 12.29 7.46
CA TYR A 44 -8.24 11.42 6.31
C TYR A 44 -6.93 10.90 5.74
N ASP A 45 -5.92 11.75 5.58
CA ASP A 45 -4.60 11.38 5.05
C ASP A 45 -3.92 10.36 5.96
N GLU A 46 -3.98 10.53 7.28
CA GLU A 46 -3.47 9.56 8.23
C GLU A 46 -4.25 8.22 8.19
N LEU A 47 -5.56 8.26 8.05
CA LEU A 47 -6.37 7.05 7.90
C LEU A 47 -6.04 6.32 6.58
N CYS A 48 -5.78 7.06 5.50
CA CYS A 48 -5.31 6.48 4.23
C CYS A 48 -3.93 5.81 4.40
N ARG A 49 -3.01 6.46 5.11
CA ARG A 49 -1.69 5.89 5.43
C ARG A 49 -1.80 4.59 6.21
N ILE A 50 -2.63 4.59 7.26
CA ILE A 50 -2.90 3.38 8.07
C ILE A 50 -3.56 2.29 7.22
N HIS A 51 -4.51 2.65 6.36
CA HIS A 51 -5.15 1.70 5.44
C HIS A 51 -4.13 1.05 4.50
N ASN A 52 -3.21 1.82 3.91
CA ASN A 52 -2.19 1.31 3.02
C ASN A 52 -1.24 0.33 3.73
N ILE A 53 -0.80 0.66 4.96
CA ILE A 53 0.00 -0.26 5.78
C ILE A 53 -0.75 -1.58 6.03
N LYS A 54 -2.03 -1.51 6.37
CA LYS A 54 -2.88 -2.70 6.56
C LYS A 54 -3.04 -3.50 5.28
N LYS A 55 -3.22 -2.84 4.15
CA LYS A 55 -3.36 -3.46 2.83
C LYS A 55 -2.09 -4.23 2.45
N GLU A 56 -0.93 -3.62 2.61
CA GLU A 56 0.37 -4.29 2.36
C GLU A 56 0.57 -5.50 3.27
N ALA A 57 0.31 -5.35 4.57
CA ALA A 57 0.40 -6.45 5.51
C ALA A 57 -0.58 -7.60 5.19
N LEU A 58 -1.80 -7.27 4.76
CA LEU A 58 -2.79 -8.24 4.32
C LEU A 58 -2.31 -9.01 3.08
N GLU A 59 -1.76 -8.31 2.08
CA GLU A 59 -1.20 -8.95 0.88
C GLU A 59 -0.04 -9.89 1.22
N GLN A 60 0.88 -9.46 2.07
CA GLN A 60 1.97 -10.31 2.54
C GLN A 60 1.43 -11.57 3.26
N LEU A 61 0.45 -11.42 4.14
CA LEU A 61 -0.16 -12.54 4.84
C LEU A 61 -0.86 -13.51 3.88
N ILE A 62 -1.58 -13.01 2.87
CA ILE A 62 -2.19 -13.83 1.82
C ILE A 62 -1.12 -14.62 1.08
N ASN A 63 -0.02 -13.97 0.67
CA ASN A 63 1.09 -14.60 -0.03
C ASN A 63 1.71 -15.73 0.79
N VAL A 64 2.00 -15.48 2.06
CA VAL A 64 2.53 -16.49 2.99
C VAL A 64 1.57 -17.67 3.13
N LYS A 65 0.27 -17.41 3.35
CA LYS A 65 -0.74 -18.47 3.48
C LYS A 65 -0.91 -19.30 2.19
N LEU A 66 -0.81 -18.67 1.02
CA LEU A 66 -0.87 -19.38 -0.26
C LEU A 66 0.31 -20.34 -0.40
N LEU A 67 1.54 -19.86 -0.18
CA LEU A 67 2.75 -20.67 -0.28
C LEU A 67 2.79 -21.77 0.80
N GLN A 68 2.40 -21.44 2.03
CA GLN A 68 2.31 -22.43 3.12
C GLN A 68 1.34 -23.56 2.79
N LYS A 69 0.20 -23.25 2.15
CA LYS A 69 -0.77 -24.26 1.72
C LYS A 69 -0.18 -25.18 0.65
N GLU A 70 0.60 -24.67 -0.28
CA GLU A 70 1.27 -25.48 -1.30
C GLU A 70 2.43 -26.31 -0.69
N ALA A 71 3.19 -25.74 0.24
CA ALA A 71 4.23 -26.44 1.00
C ALA A 71 3.66 -27.65 1.77
N ASN A 72 2.56 -27.43 2.52
CA ASN A 72 1.88 -28.48 3.29
C ASN A 72 1.41 -29.66 2.41
N LYS A 73 0.96 -29.40 1.18
CA LYS A 73 0.58 -30.48 0.23
C LYS A 73 1.75 -31.40 -0.11
N LYS A 74 2.97 -30.89 -0.03
CA LYS A 74 4.21 -31.64 -0.31
C LYS A 74 4.91 -32.10 0.96
N GLN A 75 4.31 -31.85 2.13
CA GLN A 75 4.91 -32.18 3.44
C GLN A 75 6.25 -31.45 3.67
N LEU A 76 6.40 -30.25 3.11
CA LEU A 76 7.58 -29.40 3.24
C LEU A 76 7.30 -28.21 4.17
N THR A 77 8.35 -27.69 4.76
CA THR A 77 8.29 -26.36 5.38
C THR A 77 8.15 -25.29 4.32
N TYR A 78 7.70 -24.10 4.69
CA TYR A 78 7.60 -22.93 3.81
C TYR A 78 8.92 -22.65 3.08
N GLN A 79 10.04 -22.64 3.81
CA GLN A 79 11.36 -22.37 3.25
C GLN A 79 11.82 -23.47 2.28
N GLN A 80 11.69 -24.72 2.66
CA GLN A 80 12.04 -25.87 1.80
C GLN A 80 11.25 -25.84 0.49
N TYR A 81 9.95 -25.53 0.55
CA TYR A 81 9.13 -25.43 -0.65
C TYR A 81 9.60 -24.33 -1.60
N ILE A 82 9.94 -23.14 -1.09
CA ILE A 82 10.44 -22.03 -1.88
C ILE A 82 11.78 -22.39 -2.51
N ASP A 83 12.71 -22.94 -1.72
CA ASP A 83 14.04 -23.30 -2.21
C ASP A 83 13.95 -24.38 -3.28
N GLU A 84 13.23 -25.47 -3.06
CA GLU A 84 13.04 -26.52 -4.05
C GLU A 84 12.40 -26.00 -5.34
N TYR A 85 11.35 -25.17 -5.22
CA TYR A 85 10.66 -24.61 -6.38
C TYR A 85 11.57 -23.70 -7.21
N THR A 86 12.27 -22.77 -6.53
CA THR A 86 13.15 -21.82 -7.21
C THR A 86 14.36 -22.51 -7.83
N ASP A 87 14.99 -23.44 -7.13
CA ASP A 87 16.15 -24.18 -7.62
C ASP A 87 15.79 -25.10 -8.80
N ALA A 88 14.65 -25.77 -8.74
CA ALA A 88 14.14 -26.57 -9.88
C ALA A 88 13.86 -25.70 -11.11
N LYS A 89 13.28 -24.50 -10.93
CA LYS A 89 13.02 -23.55 -12.02
C LYS A 89 14.32 -23.04 -12.64
N ILE A 90 15.30 -22.69 -11.80
CA ILE A 90 16.62 -22.23 -12.24
C ILE A 90 17.35 -23.34 -12.99
N LYS A 91 17.35 -24.57 -12.47
CA LYS A 91 17.96 -25.74 -13.10
C LYS A 91 17.35 -26.06 -14.48
N LYS A 92 16.00 -25.95 -14.58
CA LYS A 92 15.27 -26.25 -15.83
C LYS A 92 15.50 -25.22 -16.91
N THR A 93 15.53 -23.93 -16.57
CA THR A 93 15.49 -22.82 -17.55
C THR A 93 16.85 -22.18 -17.77
N GLY A 94 17.77 -22.31 -16.80
CA GLY A 94 19.07 -21.64 -16.77
C GLY A 94 19.00 -20.23 -16.19
N THR A 95 20.02 -19.88 -15.41
CA THR A 95 20.10 -18.59 -14.70
C THR A 95 20.04 -17.41 -15.66
N ASP A 96 20.83 -17.40 -16.73
CA ASP A 96 20.93 -16.26 -17.64
C ASP A 96 19.64 -16.02 -18.42
N SER A 97 18.94 -17.09 -18.82
CA SER A 97 17.64 -17.01 -19.48
C SER A 97 16.59 -16.40 -18.57
N LEU A 98 16.57 -16.75 -17.28
CA LEU A 98 15.65 -16.21 -16.30
C LEU A 98 15.97 -14.76 -15.96
N LEU A 99 17.25 -14.41 -15.81
CA LEU A 99 17.67 -13.03 -15.58
C LEU A 99 17.21 -12.09 -16.71
N LYS A 100 17.36 -12.55 -17.96
CA LYS A 100 16.87 -11.82 -19.14
C LYS A 100 15.35 -11.72 -19.13
N ARG A 101 14.65 -12.82 -18.83
CA ARG A 101 13.17 -12.87 -18.78
C ARG A 101 12.60 -11.90 -17.76
N TYR A 102 13.20 -11.80 -16.56
CA TYR A 102 12.74 -10.92 -15.50
C TYR A 102 13.39 -9.53 -15.54
N ASN A 103 14.16 -9.22 -16.59
CA ASN A 103 14.85 -7.95 -16.78
C ASN A 103 15.76 -7.56 -15.59
N ILE A 104 16.44 -8.53 -14.99
CA ILE A 104 17.37 -8.31 -13.86
C ILE A 104 18.75 -7.99 -14.43
N ASN A 105 18.91 -6.80 -15.03
CA ASN A 105 20.14 -6.39 -15.72
C ASN A 105 21.10 -5.61 -14.82
N SER A 106 20.57 -4.90 -13.84
CA SER A 106 21.33 -4.13 -12.85
C SER A 106 20.70 -4.30 -11.48
N ILE A 107 21.52 -4.23 -10.46
CA ILE A 107 21.07 -4.31 -9.08
C ILE A 107 21.45 -3.00 -8.41
N THR A 108 20.45 -2.31 -7.90
CA THR A 108 20.63 -1.12 -7.08
C THR A 108 20.33 -1.51 -5.63
N GLU A 109 21.33 -1.41 -4.78
CA GLU A 109 21.15 -1.57 -3.34
C GLU A 109 21.02 -0.19 -2.68
N PHE A 110 20.10 -0.08 -1.72
CA PHE A 110 19.95 1.10 -0.89
C PHE A 110 20.60 0.84 0.45
N ARG A 111 21.59 1.68 0.81
CA ARG A 111 22.21 1.72 2.14
C ARG A 111 21.94 3.08 2.76
N GLY A 112 21.00 3.12 3.70
CA GLY A 112 20.53 4.39 4.25
C GLY A 112 19.79 5.23 3.21
N LYS A 113 20.28 6.48 2.97
CA LYS A 113 19.68 7.40 1.97
C LYS A 113 20.35 7.32 0.59
N SER A 114 21.39 6.48 0.42
CA SER A 114 22.16 6.42 -0.81
C SER A 114 21.90 5.14 -1.59
N ALA A 115 21.73 5.26 -2.90
CA ALA A 115 21.63 4.14 -3.81
C ALA A 115 23.03 3.78 -4.35
N TYR A 116 23.37 2.49 -4.32
CA TYR A 116 24.63 1.98 -4.86
C TYR A 116 24.35 1.01 -6.00
N SER A 117 25.05 1.19 -7.12
CA SER A 117 25.07 0.18 -8.17
C SER A 117 26.10 -0.90 -7.79
N VAL A 118 25.63 -2.14 -7.66
CA VAL A 118 26.48 -3.28 -7.35
C VAL A 118 26.94 -3.92 -8.64
N PRO A 119 28.25 -4.01 -8.91
CA PRO A 119 28.76 -4.69 -10.11
C PRO A 119 28.31 -6.14 -10.15
N ILE A 120 27.61 -6.52 -11.22
CA ILE A 120 27.01 -7.87 -11.38
C ILE A 120 28.06 -9.00 -11.28
N GLY A 121 29.28 -8.75 -11.74
CA GLY A 121 30.39 -9.69 -11.70
C GLY A 121 31.06 -9.89 -10.33
N SER A 122 30.79 -8.99 -9.37
CA SER A 122 31.37 -9.09 -8.02
C SER A 122 30.72 -10.25 -7.24
N PRO A 123 31.38 -10.77 -6.19
CA PRO A 123 30.77 -11.79 -5.31
C PRO A 123 29.44 -11.35 -4.73
N THR A 124 29.37 -10.12 -4.21
CA THR A 124 28.14 -9.52 -3.69
C THR A 124 27.08 -9.40 -4.77
N GLY A 125 27.44 -8.91 -5.97
CA GLY A 125 26.51 -8.80 -7.09
C GLY A 125 25.92 -10.13 -7.54
N LYS A 126 26.71 -11.21 -7.50
CA LYS A 126 26.21 -12.57 -7.80
C LYS A 126 25.18 -13.05 -6.81
N VAL A 127 25.41 -12.84 -5.50
CA VAL A 127 24.48 -13.23 -4.42
C VAL A 127 23.21 -12.41 -4.50
N THR A 128 23.33 -11.09 -4.61
CA THR A 128 22.18 -10.18 -4.70
C THR A 128 21.32 -10.48 -5.94
N ARG A 129 21.98 -10.77 -7.07
CA ARG A 129 21.30 -11.15 -8.31
C ARG A 129 20.50 -12.45 -8.16
N LEU A 130 21.08 -13.46 -7.49
CA LEU A 130 20.38 -14.71 -7.22
C LEU A 130 19.18 -14.49 -6.28
N PHE A 131 19.32 -13.65 -5.29
CA PHE A 131 18.23 -13.29 -4.38
C PHE A 131 17.06 -12.63 -5.14
N HIS A 132 17.33 -11.63 -5.98
CA HIS A 132 16.31 -10.99 -6.82
C HIS A 132 15.67 -11.97 -7.80
N LEU A 133 16.47 -12.87 -8.38
CA LEU A 133 15.96 -13.90 -9.27
C LEU A 133 14.99 -14.85 -8.55
N LYS A 134 15.37 -15.35 -7.39
CA LYS A 134 14.49 -16.22 -6.58
C LYS A 134 13.21 -15.47 -6.20
N GLY A 135 13.31 -14.19 -5.83
CA GLY A 135 12.14 -13.33 -5.56
C GLY A 135 11.19 -13.20 -6.76
N ALA A 136 11.73 -12.95 -7.95
CA ALA A 136 10.94 -12.86 -9.18
C ALA A 136 10.23 -14.19 -9.53
N ILE A 137 10.90 -15.33 -9.34
CA ILE A 137 10.31 -16.66 -9.52
C ILE A 137 9.15 -16.90 -8.54
N VAL A 138 9.33 -16.51 -7.27
CA VAL A 138 8.28 -16.63 -6.25
C VAL A 138 7.09 -15.73 -6.58
N ASN A 139 7.32 -14.51 -7.06
CA ASN A 139 6.25 -13.61 -7.48
C ASN A 139 5.46 -14.20 -8.66
N GLU A 140 6.10 -14.77 -9.68
CA GLU A 140 5.42 -15.46 -10.78
C GLU A 140 4.56 -16.64 -10.27
N LEU A 141 5.08 -17.41 -9.31
CA LEU A 141 4.32 -18.48 -8.66
C LEU A 141 3.09 -17.94 -7.92
N LEU A 142 3.26 -16.87 -7.12
CA LEU A 142 2.18 -16.24 -6.38
C LEU A 142 1.08 -15.71 -7.31
N ASP A 143 1.46 -15.07 -8.41
CA ASP A 143 0.51 -14.59 -9.41
C ASP A 143 -0.31 -15.73 -10.02
N SER A 144 0.36 -16.87 -10.30
CA SER A 144 -0.31 -18.07 -10.76
C SER A 144 -1.28 -18.64 -9.72
N LEU A 145 -0.86 -18.69 -8.46
CA LEU A 145 -1.69 -19.18 -7.36
C LEU A 145 -2.89 -18.28 -7.11
N LYS A 146 -2.72 -16.95 -7.19
CA LYS A 146 -3.80 -15.96 -7.02
C LYS A 146 -4.84 -16.07 -8.14
N ARG A 147 -4.42 -16.20 -9.40
CA ARG A 147 -5.34 -16.34 -10.54
C ARG A 147 -6.26 -17.56 -10.41
N ASN A 148 -5.77 -18.64 -9.81
CA ASN A 148 -6.50 -19.89 -9.69
C ASN A 148 -7.34 -20.00 -8.40
N LYS A 149 -7.44 -18.94 -7.62
CA LYS A 149 -8.18 -18.93 -6.34
C LYS A 149 -9.07 -17.71 -6.21
N LYS A 150 -10.28 -17.92 -5.69
CA LYS A 150 -11.16 -16.82 -5.32
C LYS A 150 -10.66 -16.23 -3.98
N ILE A 151 -10.09 -15.03 -4.04
CA ILE A 151 -9.66 -14.28 -2.86
C ILE A 151 -10.64 -13.12 -2.67
N LEU A 152 -11.34 -13.11 -1.54
CA LEU A 152 -12.22 -12.01 -1.16
C LEU A 152 -11.53 -11.19 -0.07
N GLN A 153 -11.45 -9.89 -0.29
CA GLN A 153 -10.87 -8.95 0.68
C GLN A 153 -11.95 -7.99 1.17
N TYR A 154 -11.98 -7.74 2.48
CA TYR A 154 -12.97 -6.89 3.16
C TYR A 154 -12.32 -5.70 3.84
N LEU A 155 -11.09 -5.36 3.45
CA LEU A 155 -10.41 -4.15 3.92
C LEU A 155 -10.82 -2.98 3.02
N TYR A 156 -11.77 -2.19 3.49
CA TYR A 156 -12.27 -1.03 2.75
C TYR A 156 -11.43 0.22 3.05
N PRO A 157 -11.20 1.08 2.05
CA PRO A 157 -10.53 2.36 2.28
C PRO A 157 -11.36 3.27 3.19
N PRO A 158 -10.73 4.23 3.89
CA PRO A 158 -11.46 5.23 4.63
C PRO A 158 -12.35 6.05 3.71
N LYS A 159 -13.48 6.50 4.25
CA LYS A 159 -14.40 7.37 3.50
C LYS A 159 -13.76 8.75 3.37
N SER A 160 -13.68 9.26 2.14
CA SER A 160 -13.16 10.61 1.89
C SER A 160 -14.05 11.68 2.51
N PRO A 161 -13.48 12.81 2.97
CA PRO A 161 -14.26 13.98 3.35
C PRO A 161 -15.15 14.43 2.20
N SER A 162 -16.34 14.94 2.54
CA SER A 162 -17.18 15.57 1.55
C SER A 162 -16.60 16.93 1.13
N ILE A 163 -16.62 17.20 -0.16
CA ILE A 163 -16.26 18.51 -0.71
C ILE A 163 -17.55 19.25 -1.00
N ASP A 164 -17.69 20.45 -0.44
CA ASP A 164 -18.78 21.35 -0.81
C ASP A 164 -18.44 22.08 -2.10
N LEU A 165 -18.99 21.59 -3.19
CA LEU A 165 -18.76 22.17 -4.52
C LEU A 165 -19.43 23.53 -4.69
N ASN A 166 -20.46 23.86 -3.89
CA ASN A 166 -21.15 25.13 -4.00
C ASN A 166 -20.28 26.29 -3.48
N SER A 167 -19.32 26.00 -2.61
CA SER A 167 -18.37 26.99 -2.11
C SER A 167 -17.19 27.25 -3.06
N LEU A 168 -17.04 26.47 -4.14
CA LEU A 168 -15.95 26.59 -5.10
C LEU A 168 -16.40 27.37 -6.34
N HIS A 169 -15.55 28.31 -6.77
CA HIS A 169 -15.70 28.93 -8.08
C HIS A 169 -15.25 27.92 -9.14
N THR A 170 -16.21 27.24 -9.76
CA THR A 170 -15.95 26.21 -10.76
C THR A 170 -16.35 26.68 -12.16
N TYR A 171 -15.53 26.33 -13.13
CA TYR A 171 -15.88 26.47 -14.54
C TYR A 171 -16.54 25.18 -15.01
N TYR A 172 -17.67 25.30 -15.70
CA TYR A 172 -18.41 24.15 -16.21
C TYR A 172 -18.18 23.98 -17.70
N ARG A 173 -18.01 22.73 -18.12
CA ARG A 173 -17.99 22.34 -19.52
C ARG A 173 -18.91 21.13 -19.72
N GLY A 174 -19.73 21.15 -20.74
CA GLY A 174 -20.67 20.06 -21.05
C GLY A 174 -22.08 20.30 -20.57
N ASN A 175 -22.84 19.21 -20.43
CA ASN A 175 -24.25 19.28 -20.05
C ASN A 175 -24.43 19.27 -18.53
N LEU A 176 -24.96 20.34 -17.97
CA LEU A 176 -25.23 20.48 -16.53
C LEU A 176 -26.28 19.48 -16.01
N GLN A 177 -27.10 18.88 -16.89
CA GLN A 177 -28.08 17.87 -16.53
C GLN A 177 -27.54 16.44 -16.63
N SER A 178 -26.26 16.27 -16.88
CA SER A 178 -25.63 14.96 -16.92
C SER A 178 -25.72 14.24 -15.56
N LYS A 179 -26.00 12.95 -15.61
CA LYS A 179 -26.02 12.08 -14.42
C LYS A 179 -24.61 11.79 -13.86
N VAL A 180 -23.59 12.05 -14.64
CA VAL A 180 -22.19 11.84 -14.29
C VAL A 180 -21.47 13.17 -14.43
N SER A 181 -20.76 13.56 -13.39
CA SER A 181 -19.92 14.75 -13.38
C SER A 181 -18.48 14.36 -13.08
N MET A 182 -17.54 14.96 -13.79
CA MET A 182 -16.10 14.84 -13.54
C MET A 182 -15.59 16.17 -12.99
N ILE A 183 -14.90 16.12 -11.86
CA ILE A 183 -14.27 17.30 -11.26
C ILE A 183 -12.78 17.20 -11.56
N ILE A 184 -12.26 18.25 -12.19
CA ILE A 184 -10.84 18.37 -12.53
C ILE A 184 -10.26 19.46 -11.64
N ILE A 185 -9.26 19.09 -10.85
CA ILE A 185 -8.45 20.03 -10.08
C ILE A 185 -7.10 20.13 -10.78
N SER A 186 -6.75 21.33 -11.25
CA SER A 186 -5.55 21.58 -12.04
C SER A 186 -4.83 22.81 -11.50
N ASP A 187 -3.52 22.77 -11.54
CA ASP A 187 -2.65 23.91 -11.24
C ASP A 187 -2.03 24.42 -12.55
N PHE A 188 -1.86 25.73 -12.68
CA PHE A 188 -1.26 26.36 -13.87
C PHE A 188 0.24 26.08 -14.01
N ASP A 189 0.92 25.74 -12.90
CA ASP A 189 2.35 25.43 -12.88
C ASP A 189 2.63 23.91 -12.78
N CYS A 190 1.70 23.11 -13.30
CA CYS A 190 1.76 21.64 -13.21
C CYS A 190 1.90 21.03 -14.62
N ASP A 191 3.11 20.63 -15.02
CA ASP A 191 3.39 20.00 -16.30
C ASP A 191 2.53 18.74 -16.56
N ALA A 192 2.29 17.94 -15.52
CA ALA A 192 1.43 16.76 -15.62
C ALA A 192 -0.03 17.15 -15.92
N CYS A 193 -0.50 18.27 -15.37
CA CYS A 193 -1.85 18.78 -15.61
C CYS A 193 -2.01 19.26 -17.04
N ILE A 194 -1.01 19.95 -17.61
CA ILE A 194 -0.98 20.40 -19.01
C ILE A 194 -1.12 19.19 -19.93
N ASN A 195 -0.35 18.15 -19.71
CA ASN A 195 -0.42 16.92 -20.52
C ASN A 195 -1.76 16.19 -20.37
N ALA A 196 -2.39 16.23 -19.19
CA ALA A 196 -3.68 15.61 -18.95
C ALA A 196 -4.84 16.35 -19.63
N HIS A 197 -4.72 17.67 -19.88
CA HIS A 197 -5.78 18.45 -20.54
C HIS A 197 -6.16 17.90 -21.91
N SER A 198 -5.20 17.44 -22.71
CA SER A 198 -5.47 16.84 -24.01
C SER A 198 -6.30 15.56 -23.94
N LEU A 199 -6.23 14.83 -22.81
CA LEU A 199 -7.04 13.63 -22.58
C LEU A 199 -8.48 13.98 -22.22
N TYR A 200 -8.70 15.05 -21.47
CA TYR A 200 -10.06 15.50 -21.08
C TYR A 200 -10.84 16.04 -22.27
N ASP A 201 -10.16 16.57 -23.28
CA ASP A 201 -10.79 17.08 -24.52
C ASP A 201 -11.32 15.95 -25.43
N SER A 202 -10.93 14.72 -25.14
CA SER A 202 -11.35 13.53 -25.90
C SER A 202 -12.51 12.75 -25.26
N ILE A 203 -12.95 13.16 -24.08
CA ILE A 203 -14.08 12.57 -23.32
C ILE A 203 -15.33 13.44 -23.50
#